data_1d8947b64d11f72d57034b81a0ca2067
#
_entry.id   1d8947b64d11f72d57034b81a0ca2067
#
_cell.length_a   1.000
_cell.length_b   1.000
_cell.length_c   1.000
_cell.angle_alpha   90.00
_cell.angle_beta   90.00
_cell.angle_gamma   90.00
#
_symmetry.space_group_name_H-M   'P 1'
#
loop_
_entity.id
_entity.type
_entity.pdbx_description
1 polymer ?
#
loop_
_entity_poly.entity_id
_entity_poly.type
_entity_poly.pdbx_seq_one_letter_code
_entity_poly.pdbx_strand_id
1 'polypeptide(L)'
;VEDFLNLTRMTALADAASSGSSVSVASLNAAAGSVIADLTGNADAYPQIAIAEDPAGTDDREANGRYAFQTMMDMGAYPMVAAMFTITAMTMGSFSGARVRRRMYASPQRTGSMLFQQFACCGLFGVLVSLFYLALALALPVVAGLPITGVDPRGFLLCALTMVAYSLTAAASGFMVSMIAVNSAAINAIANVYGLVIMFTSGMAFPVDLMPKVMIVIGKCTPGWWFCRSISAAMNSEGTVSVSNWFPGIALVLLFGV
;
A
#
# COMPACT_ATOMS: atom_id res chain seq x y z
N VAL A 1 20.23 -18.61 13.76
CA VAL A 1 19.79 -19.73 14.62
C VAL A 1 19.52 -20.97 13.76
N GLU A 2 18.77 -20.88 12.67
CA GLU A 2 18.47 -22.01 11.78
C GLU A 2 19.72 -22.62 11.16
N ASP A 3 20.67 -21.81 10.71
CA ASP A 3 21.93 -22.28 10.11
C ASP A 3 22.78 -23.03 11.14
N PHE A 4 22.82 -22.59 12.38
CA PHE A 4 23.50 -23.29 13.47
C PHE A 4 22.87 -24.67 13.74
N LEU A 5 21.53 -24.72 13.80
CA LEU A 5 20.80 -25.96 14.02
C LEU A 5 21.00 -26.95 12.86
N ASN A 6 21.00 -26.44 11.62
CA ASN A 6 21.27 -27.26 10.43
C ASN A 6 22.70 -27.80 10.43
N LEU A 7 23.70 -26.98 10.74
CA LEU A 7 25.10 -27.39 10.81
C LEU A 7 25.31 -28.44 11.90
N THR A 8 24.75 -28.23 13.09
CA THR A 8 24.81 -29.18 14.20
C THR A 8 24.17 -30.53 13.83
N ARG A 9 23.03 -30.47 13.13
CA ARG A 9 22.35 -31.68 12.65
C ARG A 9 23.15 -32.42 11.60
N MET A 10 23.78 -31.70 10.66
CA MET A 10 24.61 -32.27 9.60
C MET A 10 25.88 -32.94 10.16
N THR A 11 26.56 -32.31 11.14
CA THR A 11 27.72 -32.92 11.79
C THR A 11 27.36 -34.16 12.60
N ALA A 12 26.24 -34.13 13.34
CA ALA A 12 25.77 -35.31 14.07
C ALA A 12 25.38 -36.48 13.15
N LEU A 13 24.78 -36.19 11.99
CA LEU A 13 24.48 -37.19 10.96
C LEU A 13 25.73 -37.77 10.32
N ALA A 14 26.73 -36.93 10.06
CA ALA A 14 28.02 -37.39 9.50
C ALA A 14 28.77 -38.31 10.48
N ASP A 15 28.81 -37.95 11.76
CA ASP A 15 29.42 -38.77 12.81
C ASP A 15 28.67 -40.10 13.03
N ALA A 16 27.34 -40.06 13.01
CA ALA A 16 26.53 -41.28 13.11
C ALA A 16 26.74 -42.22 11.89
N ALA A 17 26.85 -41.66 10.69
CA ALA A 17 27.14 -42.40 9.45
C ALA A 17 28.55 -43.04 9.46
N SER A 18 29.55 -42.34 10.01
CA SER A 18 30.92 -42.86 10.12
C SER A 18 31.08 -43.91 11.19
N SER A 19 30.32 -43.82 12.29
CA SER A 19 30.38 -44.78 13.45
C SER A 19 29.38 -45.92 13.36
N GLY A 20 28.48 -45.93 12.41
CA GLY A 20 27.40 -46.91 12.27
C GLY A 20 26.37 -46.89 13.42
N SER A 21 26.34 -45.81 14.19
CA SER A 21 25.45 -45.64 15.36
C SER A 21 24.23 -44.77 15.00
N SER A 22 23.14 -44.95 15.75
CA SER A 22 21.99 -44.07 15.61
C SER A 22 22.23 -42.71 16.26
N VAL A 23 21.70 -41.64 15.65
CA VAL A 23 21.78 -40.27 16.20
C VAL A 23 21.07 -40.26 17.59
N SER A 24 21.82 -39.95 18.63
CA SER A 24 21.32 -39.82 20.01
C SER A 24 21.43 -38.38 20.50
N VAL A 25 20.76 -38.04 21.59
CA VAL A 25 20.88 -36.71 22.20
C VAL A 25 22.32 -36.40 22.63
N ALA A 26 23.08 -37.45 23.02
CA ALA A 26 24.47 -37.31 23.40
C ALA A 26 25.35 -36.96 22.18
N SER A 27 25.12 -37.58 21.02
CA SER A 27 25.85 -37.25 19.76
C SER A 27 25.49 -35.84 19.26
N LEU A 28 24.24 -35.41 19.40
CA LEU A 28 23.84 -34.02 19.05
C LEU A 28 24.53 -32.98 19.93
N ASN A 29 24.63 -33.25 21.26
CA ASN A 29 25.32 -32.34 22.17
C ASN A 29 26.85 -32.30 21.90
N ALA A 30 27.46 -33.42 21.55
CA ALA A 30 28.86 -33.47 21.17
C ALA A 30 29.12 -32.71 19.84
N ALA A 31 28.25 -32.92 18.87
CA ALA A 31 28.29 -32.16 17.60
C ALA A 31 28.07 -30.66 17.80
N ALA A 32 27.15 -30.25 18.66
CA ALA A 32 26.95 -28.84 19.01
C ALA A 32 28.20 -28.25 19.66
N GLY A 33 28.85 -29.00 20.56
CA GLY A 33 30.12 -28.58 21.19
C GLY A 33 31.24 -28.42 20.19
N SER A 34 31.41 -29.36 19.22
CA SER A 34 32.41 -29.25 18.18
C SER A 34 32.19 -28.08 17.24
N VAL A 35 30.95 -27.83 16.84
CA VAL A 35 30.57 -26.67 15.99
C VAL A 35 30.82 -25.35 16.73
N ILE A 36 30.50 -25.26 18.03
CA ILE A 36 30.80 -24.07 18.84
C ILE A 36 32.32 -23.87 18.96
N ALA A 37 33.10 -24.96 19.19
CA ALA A 37 34.54 -24.87 19.31
C ALA A 37 35.19 -24.43 17.98
N ASP A 38 34.70 -24.92 16.85
CA ASP A 38 35.15 -24.51 15.51
C ASP A 38 34.81 -23.05 15.19
N LEU A 39 33.59 -22.63 15.49
CA LEU A 39 33.15 -21.23 15.35
C LEU A 39 33.94 -20.26 16.21
N THR A 40 34.35 -20.67 17.43
CA THR A 40 35.15 -19.83 18.35
C THR A 40 36.63 -19.89 18.03
N GLY A 41 37.14 -21.05 17.55
CA GLY A 41 38.56 -21.24 17.19
C GLY A 41 38.97 -20.66 15.85
N ASN A 42 38.06 -20.63 14.88
CA ASN A 42 38.29 -20.14 13.52
C ASN A 42 37.42 -18.93 13.19
N ALA A 43 37.23 -18.02 14.14
CA ALA A 43 36.40 -16.84 13.97
C ALA A 43 36.78 -16.00 12.73
N ASP A 44 38.07 -16.02 12.34
CA ASP A 44 38.57 -15.30 11.16
C ASP A 44 38.33 -16.04 9.83
N ALA A 45 38.01 -17.32 9.86
CA ALA A 45 37.75 -18.12 8.64
C ALA A 45 36.32 -17.98 8.13
N TYR A 46 35.39 -17.55 9.00
CA TYR A 46 34.03 -17.26 8.60
C TYR A 46 33.94 -15.80 8.11
N PRO A 47 33.20 -15.55 7.01
CA PRO A 47 33.01 -14.18 6.57
C PRO A 47 32.38 -13.38 7.74
N GLN A 48 33.22 -12.56 8.37
CA GLN A 48 32.74 -11.58 9.33
C GLN A 48 31.79 -10.70 8.55
N ILE A 49 30.48 -10.86 8.80
CA ILE A 49 29.50 -9.86 8.40
C ILE A 49 29.85 -8.66 9.26
N ALA A 50 30.80 -7.85 8.78
CA ALA A 50 30.97 -6.53 9.29
C ALA A 50 29.61 -5.85 9.01
N ILE A 51 28.79 -5.71 10.03
CA ILE A 51 27.77 -4.69 10.04
C ILE A 51 28.58 -3.40 10.00
N ALA A 52 28.92 -2.96 8.78
CA ALA A 52 29.43 -1.64 8.60
C ALA A 52 28.32 -0.74 9.15
N GLU A 53 28.53 -0.23 10.36
CA GLU A 53 27.80 0.96 10.80
C GLU A 53 28.28 2.02 9.81
N ASP A 54 27.47 2.21 8.77
CA ASP A 54 27.72 3.21 7.74
C ASP A 54 27.77 4.56 8.46
N PRO A 55 28.90 5.28 8.49
CA PRO A 55 28.99 6.61 9.07
C PRO A 55 28.02 7.61 8.39
N ALA A 56 27.39 7.22 7.28
CA ALA A 56 26.34 7.93 6.57
C ALA A 56 24.92 7.73 7.15
N GLY A 57 24.76 7.37 8.40
CA GLY A 57 23.48 7.11 9.06
C GLY A 57 22.41 8.23 9.00
N THR A 58 22.71 9.33 8.33
CA THR A 58 21.74 10.38 7.95
C THR A 58 21.03 10.05 6.65
N ASP A 59 21.75 9.57 5.62
CA ASP A 59 21.17 9.26 4.31
C ASP A 59 20.23 8.06 4.38
N ASP A 60 20.55 7.04 5.16
CA ASP A 60 19.69 5.89 5.40
C ASP A 60 18.42 6.27 6.16
N ARG A 61 18.51 7.18 7.13
CA ARG A 61 17.34 7.66 7.88
C ARG A 61 16.40 8.47 7.00
N GLU A 62 16.92 9.31 6.11
CA GLU A 62 16.10 10.06 5.15
C GLU A 62 15.46 9.15 4.10
N ALA A 63 16.21 8.16 3.59
CA ALA A 63 15.68 7.14 2.70
C ALA A 63 14.55 6.34 3.35
N ASN A 64 14.75 5.92 4.60
CA ASN A 64 13.73 5.22 5.40
C ASN A 64 12.50 6.10 5.66
N GLY A 65 12.69 7.40 5.92
CA GLY A 65 11.61 8.37 6.07
C GLY A 65 10.77 8.53 4.80
N ARG A 66 11.41 8.63 3.64
CA ARG A 66 10.73 8.66 2.33
C ARG A 66 9.97 7.38 2.05
N TYR A 67 10.59 6.22 2.29
CA TYR A 67 9.97 4.93 2.10
C TYR A 67 8.76 4.75 3.03
N ALA A 68 8.87 5.14 4.29
CA ALA A 68 7.77 5.11 5.24
C ALA A 68 6.60 6.01 4.79
N PHE A 69 6.89 7.24 4.34
CA PHE A 69 5.88 8.14 3.79
C PHE A 69 5.17 7.53 2.58
N GLN A 70 5.93 7.02 1.60
CA GLN A 70 5.38 6.37 0.41
C GLN A 70 4.49 5.17 0.80
N THR A 71 4.96 4.31 1.69
CA THR A 71 4.21 3.14 2.16
C THR A 71 2.91 3.56 2.85
N MET A 72 2.94 4.63 3.67
CA MET A 72 1.73 5.15 4.31
C MET A 72 0.73 5.71 3.30
N MET A 73 1.21 6.37 2.22
CA MET A 73 0.37 6.83 1.13
C MET A 73 -0.29 5.68 0.39
N ASP A 74 0.49 4.65 0.05
CA ASP A 74 -0.01 3.47 -0.67
C ASP A 74 -1.02 2.70 0.19
N MET A 75 -0.73 2.45 1.47
CA MET A 75 -1.64 1.77 2.41
C MET A 75 -2.89 2.60 2.71
N GLY A 76 -2.79 3.93 2.76
CA GLY A 76 -3.92 4.84 2.95
C GLY A 76 -4.93 4.82 1.80
N ALA A 77 -4.53 4.40 0.61
CA ALA A 77 -5.40 4.37 -0.56
C ALA A 77 -6.56 3.37 -0.41
N TYR A 78 -6.34 2.20 0.20
CA TYR A 78 -7.38 1.20 0.42
C TYR A 78 -8.55 1.73 1.28
N PRO A 79 -8.35 2.18 2.53
CA PRO A 79 -9.45 2.68 3.34
C PRO A 79 -10.07 3.95 2.75
N MET A 80 -9.30 4.79 2.05
CA MET A 80 -9.81 5.95 1.36
C MET A 80 -10.80 5.57 0.26
N VAL A 81 -10.47 4.59 -0.59
CA VAL A 81 -11.39 4.09 -1.63
C VAL A 81 -12.63 3.49 -1.00
N ALA A 82 -12.49 2.63 -0.01
CA ALA A 82 -13.63 1.98 0.65
C ALA A 82 -14.58 3.01 1.27
N ALA A 83 -14.04 4.03 1.95
CA ALA A 83 -14.81 5.11 2.55
C ALA A 83 -15.52 5.96 1.49
N MET A 84 -14.78 6.47 0.50
CA MET A 84 -15.34 7.34 -0.54
C MET A 84 -16.38 6.64 -1.39
N PHE A 85 -16.11 5.41 -1.77
CA PHE A 85 -17.04 4.56 -2.51
C PHE A 85 -18.35 4.37 -1.72
N THR A 86 -18.24 3.95 -0.46
CA THR A 86 -19.41 3.68 0.41
C THR A 86 -20.22 4.95 0.67
N ILE A 87 -19.56 6.04 1.05
CA ILE A 87 -20.23 7.31 1.37
C ILE A 87 -20.95 7.86 0.14
N THR A 88 -20.28 7.86 -1.02
CA THR A 88 -20.89 8.33 -2.27
C THR A 88 -22.07 7.45 -2.67
N ALA A 89 -21.91 6.11 -2.64
CA ALA A 89 -22.96 5.19 -3.00
C ALA A 89 -24.18 5.29 -2.07
N MET A 90 -23.98 5.42 -0.77
CA MET A 90 -25.07 5.59 0.20
C MET A 90 -25.76 6.94 0.04
N THR A 91 -24.99 8.02 -0.13
CA THR A 91 -25.54 9.38 -0.32
C THR A 91 -26.39 9.43 -1.58
N MET A 92 -25.86 8.98 -2.71
CA MET A 92 -26.59 8.97 -3.98
C MET A 92 -27.79 8.02 -3.95
N GLY A 93 -27.61 6.84 -3.32
CA GLY A 93 -28.68 5.86 -3.12
C GLY A 93 -29.85 6.40 -2.31
N SER A 94 -29.61 7.25 -1.31
CA SER A 94 -30.67 7.88 -0.49
C SER A 94 -31.56 8.81 -1.32
N PHE A 95 -31.03 9.44 -2.37
CA PHE A 95 -31.79 10.28 -3.31
C PHE A 95 -32.51 9.51 -4.41
N SER A 96 -32.20 8.23 -4.60
CA SER A 96 -32.82 7.39 -5.63
C SER A 96 -34.22 6.93 -5.27
N GLY A 97 -34.66 7.06 -4.02
CA GLY A 97 -35.98 6.65 -3.53
C GLY A 97 -37.14 7.33 -4.29
N ALA A 98 -38.16 6.56 -4.69
CA ALA A 98 -39.28 7.07 -5.51
C ALA A 98 -39.96 8.29 -4.90
N ARG A 99 -40.08 8.36 -3.53
CA ARG A 99 -40.69 9.45 -2.81
C ARG A 99 -39.85 10.73 -2.86
N VAL A 100 -38.52 10.58 -2.77
CA VAL A 100 -37.58 11.70 -2.84
C VAL A 100 -37.53 12.23 -4.26
N ARG A 101 -37.43 11.33 -5.24
CA ARG A 101 -37.43 11.65 -6.68
C ARG A 101 -38.67 12.47 -7.10
N ARG A 102 -39.88 12.06 -6.66
CA ARG A 102 -41.10 12.82 -6.95
C ARG A 102 -41.06 14.26 -6.41
N ARG A 103 -40.51 14.47 -5.19
CA ARG A 103 -40.32 15.80 -4.62
C ARG A 103 -39.27 16.60 -5.37
N MET A 104 -38.19 15.96 -5.83
CA MET A 104 -37.15 16.62 -6.59
C MET A 104 -37.66 17.08 -7.96
N TYR A 105 -38.47 16.28 -8.66
CA TYR A 105 -39.09 16.67 -9.94
C TYR A 105 -40.16 17.75 -9.79
N ALA A 106 -40.78 17.89 -8.61
CA ALA A 106 -41.70 18.97 -8.31
C ALA A 106 -41.01 20.31 -7.95
N SER A 107 -39.68 20.28 -7.76
CA SER A 107 -38.88 21.47 -7.49
C SER A 107 -38.58 22.26 -8.77
N PRO A 108 -38.53 23.60 -8.73
CA PRO A 108 -38.17 24.42 -9.90
C PRO A 108 -36.70 24.31 -10.32
N GLN A 109 -35.89 23.53 -9.58
CA GLN A 109 -34.47 23.35 -9.90
C GLN A 109 -34.28 22.34 -11.04
N ARG A 110 -33.29 22.61 -11.90
CA ARG A 110 -32.89 21.69 -12.95
C ARG A 110 -32.24 20.46 -12.34
N THR A 111 -32.66 19.26 -12.75
CA THR A 111 -32.14 17.98 -12.26
C THR A 111 -30.61 17.88 -12.39
N GLY A 112 -30.03 18.42 -13.46
CA GLY A 112 -28.57 18.44 -13.67
C GLY A 112 -27.82 19.28 -12.61
N SER A 113 -28.41 20.41 -12.16
CA SER A 113 -27.83 21.23 -11.11
C SER A 113 -27.80 20.51 -9.78
N MET A 114 -28.85 19.74 -9.46
CA MET A 114 -28.89 18.94 -8.22
C MET A 114 -27.87 17.82 -8.21
N LEU A 115 -27.73 17.10 -9.32
CA LEU A 115 -26.72 16.04 -9.46
C LEU A 115 -25.31 16.61 -9.34
N PHE A 116 -25.06 17.76 -9.97
CA PHE A 116 -23.78 18.44 -9.87
C PHE A 116 -23.47 18.87 -8.42
N GLN A 117 -24.43 19.43 -7.72
CA GLN A 117 -24.26 19.82 -6.30
C GLN A 117 -23.96 18.62 -5.40
N GLN A 118 -24.65 17.49 -5.62
CA GLN A 118 -24.40 16.26 -4.88
C GLN A 118 -22.99 15.73 -5.16
N PHE A 119 -22.60 15.67 -6.43
CA PHE A 119 -21.26 15.23 -6.82
C PHE A 119 -20.17 16.19 -6.29
N ALA A 120 -20.40 17.49 -6.36
CA ALA A 120 -19.49 18.49 -5.81
C ALA A 120 -19.33 18.37 -4.28
N CYS A 121 -20.42 18.08 -3.56
CA CYS A 121 -20.37 17.82 -2.12
C CYS A 121 -19.55 16.56 -1.79
N CYS A 122 -19.76 15.46 -2.53
CA CYS A 122 -18.96 14.26 -2.38
C CYS A 122 -17.48 14.51 -2.76
N GLY A 123 -17.23 15.31 -3.80
CA GLY A 123 -15.89 15.72 -4.20
C GLY A 123 -15.17 16.55 -3.12
N LEU A 124 -15.87 17.52 -2.53
CA LEU A 124 -15.33 18.30 -1.42
C LEU A 124 -14.99 17.42 -0.22
N PHE A 125 -15.87 16.48 0.11
CA PHE A 125 -15.60 15.50 1.16
C PHE A 125 -14.38 14.64 0.81
N GLY A 126 -14.22 14.24 -0.47
CA GLY A 126 -13.05 13.52 -0.95
C GLY A 126 -11.75 14.30 -0.78
N VAL A 127 -11.76 15.61 -1.02
CA VAL A 127 -10.61 16.49 -0.75
C VAL A 127 -10.27 16.50 0.74
N LEU A 128 -11.27 16.61 1.62
CA LEU A 128 -11.04 16.58 3.08
C LEU A 128 -10.46 15.24 3.54
N VAL A 129 -10.99 14.13 3.03
CA VAL A 129 -10.46 12.79 3.32
C VAL A 129 -9.03 12.63 2.81
N SER A 130 -8.75 13.12 1.61
CA SER A 130 -7.38 13.09 1.04
C SER A 130 -6.39 13.89 1.89
N LEU A 131 -6.77 15.08 2.35
CA LEU A 131 -5.96 15.90 3.24
C LEU A 131 -5.74 15.22 4.60
N PHE A 132 -6.76 14.54 5.14
CA PHE A 132 -6.62 13.77 6.38
C PHE A 132 -5.60 12.63 6.23
N TYR A 133 -5.69 11.82 5.16
CA TYR A 133 -4.72 10.74 4.92
C TYR A 133 -3.32 11.27 4.62
N LEU A 134 -3.20 12.40 3.93
CA LEU A 134 -1.92 13.07 3.69
C LEU A 134 -1.29 13.54 5.00
N ALA A 135 -2.08 14.15 5.89
CA ALA A 135 -1.63 14.54 7.22
C ALA A 135 -1.20 13.33 8.07
N LEU A 136 -1.94 12.22 7.97
CA LEU A 136 -1.60 10.96 8.65
C LEU A 136 -0.29 10.37 8.12
N ALA A 137 -0.10 10.36 6.79
CA ALA A 137 1.12 9.88 6.15
C ALA A 137 2.37 10.70 6.53
N LEU A 138 2.19 11.99 6.84
CA LEU A 138 3.26 12.83 7.40
C LEU A 138 3.47 12.59 8.89
N ALA A 139 2.39 12.49 9.66
CA ALA A 139 2.47 12.41 11.11
C ALA A 139 3.08 11.10 11.59
N LEU A 140 2.73 9.96 10.97
CA LEU A 140 3.17 8.63 11.43
C LEU A 140 4.69 8.44 11.37
N PRO A 141 5.40 8.75 10.26
CA PRO A 141 6.87 8.67 10.23
C PRO A 141 7.53 9.59 11.25
N VAL A 142 7.00 10.82 11.45
CA VAL A 142 7.53 11.78 12.45
C VAL A 142 7.39 11.21 13.85
N VAL A 143 6.23 10.66 14.19
CA VAL A 143 6.01 10.02 15.52
C VAL A 143 6.93 8.81 15.70
N ALA A 144 7.25 8.09 14.61
CA ALA A 144 8.23 6.99 14.62
C ALA A 144 9.70 7.48 14.69
N GLY A 145 9.95 8.78 14.73
CA GLY A 145 11.30 9.35 14.81
C GLY A 145 12.07 9.34 13.47
N LEU A 146 11.36 9.14 12.35
CA LEU A 146 11.94 9.18 11.02
C LEU A 146 11.88 10.61 10.46
N PRO A 147 12.99 11.17 9.93
CA PRO A 147 13.00 12.48 9.32
C PRO A 147 12.24 12.46 7.97
N ILE A 148 11.42 13.49 7.74
CA ILE A 148 10.72 13.70 6.45
C ILE A 148 11.51 14.69 5.56
N THR A 149 12.69 15.11 5.98
CA THR A 149 13.51 16.12 5.29
C THR A 149 13.87 15.74 3.85
N GLY A 150 13.89 14.43 3.54
CA GLY A 150 14.16 13.91 2.21
C GLY A 150 12.98 13.95 1.22
N VAL A 151 11.80 14.48 1.61
CA VAL A 151 10.64 14.60 0.70
C VAL A 151 10.68 15.94 0.00
N ASP A 152 10.89 15.93 -1.33
CA ASP A 152 10.84 17.15 -2.13
C ASP A 152 9.43 17.78 -2.06
N PRO A 153 9.29 19.10 -1.81
CA PRO A 153 7.99 19.79 -1.81
C PRO A 153 7.19 19.62 -3.11
N ARG A 154 7.85 19.47 -4.24
CA ARG A 154 7.19 19.17 -5.52
C ARG A 154 6.61 17.77 -5.53
N GLY A 155 7.36 16.77 -5.08
CA GLY A 155 6.89 15.39 -4.93
C GLY A 155 5.69 15.30 -3.99
N PHE A 156 5.74 16.02 -2.86
CA PHE A 156 4.63 16.13 -1.93
C PHE A 156 3.34 16.68 -2.57
N LEU A 157 3.46 17.77 -3.35
CA LEU A 157 2.32 18.35 -4.06
C LEU A 157 1.73 17.37 -5.09
N LEU A 158 2.58 16.65 -5.83
CA LEU A 158 2.12 15.65 -6.79
C LEU A 158 1.43 14.47 -6.09
N CYS A 159 1.91 14.03 -4.94
CA CYS A 159 1.25 13.03 -4.11
C CYS A 159 -0.13 13.51 -3.64
N ALA A 160 -0.24 14.76 -3.17
CA ALA A 160 -1.50 15.35 -2.75
C ALA A 160 -2.52 15.41 -3.91
N LEU A 161 -2.09 15.82 -5.10
CA LEU A 161 -2.93 15.83 -6.30
C LEU A 161 -3.37 14.41 -6.70
N THR A 162 -2.48 13.43 -6.60
CA THR A 162 -2.80 12.03 -6.87
C THR A 162 -3.85 11.49 -5.91
N MET A 163 -3.74 11.80 -4.61
CA MET A 163 -4.72 11.42 -3.60
C MET A 163 -6.11 12.02 -3.90
N VAL A 164 -6.17 13.30 -4.24
CA VAL A 164 -7.43 13.97 -4.61
C VAL A 164 -8.04 13.35 -5.86
N ALA A 165 -7.25 13.13 -6.91
CA ALA A 165 -7.72 12.50 -8.14
C ALA A 165 -8.26 11.09 -7.86
N TYR A 166 -7.57 10.32 -7.04
CA TYR A 166 -7.97 8.97 -6.68
C TYR A 166 -9.26 8.94 -5.84
N SER A 167 -9.44 9.89 -4.92
CA SER A 167 -10.69 10.03 -4.15
C SER A 167 -11.88 10.37 -5.04
N LEU A 168 -11.70 11.20 -6.06
CA LEU A 168 -12.73 11.53 -7.05
C LEU A 168 -13.11 10.31 -7.90
N THR A 169 -12.13 9.51 -8.31
CA THR A 169 -12.35 8.24 -9.03
C THR A 169 -13.13 7.24 -8.17
N ALA A 170 -12.78 7.13 -6.88
CA ALA A 170 -13.53 6.31 -5.93
C ALA A 170 -14.97 6.79 -5.74
N ALA A 171 -15.19 8.11 -5.67
CA ALA A 171 -16.52 8.69 -5.61
C ALA A 171 -17.34 8.39 -6.87
N ALA A 172 -16.74 8.49 -8.07
CA ALA A 172 -17.39 8.15 -9.33
C ALA A 172 -17.78 6.67 -9.40
N SER A 173 -16.89 5.77 -8.95
CA SER A 173 -17.18 4.34 -8.84
C SER A 173 -18.33 4.06 -7.87
N GLY A 174 -18.37 4.75 -6.72
CA GLY A 174 -19.48 4.68 -5.76
C GLY A 174 -20.80 5.18 -6.36
N PHE A 175 -20.76 6.23 -7.17
CA PHE A 175 -21.94 6.74 -7.89
C PHE A 175 -22.48 5.68 -8.87
N MET A 176 -21.65 5.02 -9.66
CA MET A 176 -22.06 3.94 -10.55
C MET A 176 -22.77 2.82 -9.78
N VAL A 177 -22.22 2.39 -8.65
CA VAL A 177 -22.80 1.31 -7.85
C VAL A 177 -24.10 1.73 -7.18
N SER A 178 -24.28 3.00 -6.84
CA SER A 178 -25.55 3.51 -6.31
C SER A 178 -26.74 3.32 -7.25
N MET A 179 -26.48 3.21 -8.55
CA MET A 179 -27.50 2.95 -9.56
C MET A 179 -27.93 1.48 -9.63
N ILE A 180 -27.08 0.56 -9.17
CA ILE A 180 -27.25 -0.89 -9.28
C ILE A 180 -27.66 -1.51 -7.93
N ALA A 181 -27.08 -1.02 -6.84
CA ALA A 181 -27.24 -1.62 -5.52
C ALA A 181 -28.56 -1.20 -4.86
N VAL A 182 -29.30 -2.21 -4.37
CA VAL A 182 -30.67 -2.04 -3.82
C VAL A 182 -30.65 -1.67 -2.33
N ASN A 183 -29.57 -2.00 -1.59
CA ASN A 183 -29.50 -1.77 -0.14
C ASN A 183 -28.08 -1.45 0.32
N SER A 184 -27.97 -0.85 1.52
CA SER A 184 -26.69 -0.45 2.11
C SER A 184 -25.74 -1.63 2.41
N ALA A 185 -26.28 -2.81 2.72
CA ALA A 185 -25.46 -3.99 2.95
C ALA A 185 -24.75 -4.44 1.67
N ALA A 186 -25.45 -4.42 0.53
CA ALA A 186 -24.86 -4.71 -0.76
C ALA A 186 -23.79 -3.68 -1.15
N ILE A 187 -24.03 -2.39 -0.90
CA ILE A 187 -23.05 -1.32 -1.14
C ILE A 187 -21.76 -1.59 -0.35
N ASN A 188 -21.89 -1.87 0.95
CA ASN A 188 -20.73 -2.17 1.79
C ASN A 188 -19.96 -3.42 1.35
N ALA A 189 -20.69 -4.48 0.96
CA ALA A 189 -20.06 -5.71 0.46
C ALA A 189 -19.27 -5.44 -0.83
N ILE A 190 -19.87 -4.73 -1.79
CA ILE A 190 -19.21 -4.38 -3.06
C ILE A 190 -18.01 -3.47 -2.80
N ALA A 191 -18.13 -2.47 -1.92
CA ALA A 191 -17.04 -1.55 -1.57
C ALA A 191 -15.84 -2.30 -0.99
N ASN A 192 -16.08 -3.24 -0.07
CA ASN A 192 -15.03 -4.03 0.54
C ASN A 192 -14.36 -4.97 -0.47
N VAL A 193 -15.14 -5.70 -1.27
CA VAL A 193 -14.58 -6.59 -2.31
C VAL A 193 -13.78 -5.79 -3.33
N TYR A 194 -14.31 -4.67 -3.81
CA TYR A 194 -13.62 -3.79 -4.76
C TYR A 194 -12.31 -3.24 -4.18
N GLY A 195 -12.36 -2.75 -2.93
CA GLY A 195 -11.17 -2.25 -2.23
C GLY A 195 -10.12 -3.34 -2.02
N LEU A 196 -10.52 -4.56 -1.63
CA LEU A 196 -9.60 -5.69 -1.46
C LEU A 196 -8.96 -6.10 -2.80
N VAL A 197 -9.74 -6.18 -3.87
CA VAL A 197 -9.20 -6.48 -5.21
C VAL A 197 -8.14 -5.43 -5.58
N ILE A 198 -8.43 -4.15 -5.40
CA ILE A 198 -7.47 -3.07 -5.65
C ILE A 198 -6.23 -3.25 -4.77
N MET A 199 -6.38 -3.44 -3.47
CA MET A 199 -5.28 -3.57 -2.52
C MET A 199 -4.31 -4.69 -2.92
N PHE A 200 -4.84 -5.88 -3.26
CA PHE A 200 -4.00 -7.02 -3.60
C PHE A 200 -3.40 -6.97 -5.00
N THR A 201 -4.02 -6.27 -5.95
CA THR A 201 -3.56 -6.23 -7.34
C THR A 201 -2.73 -5.01 -7.69
N SER A 202 -2.69 -3.99 -6.83
CA SER A 202 -2.03 -2.70 -7.12
C SER A 202 -0.59 -2.59 -6.62
N GLY A 203 -0.11 -3.58 -5.84
CA GLY A 203 1.21 -3.49 -5.21
C GLY A 203 1.20 -2.81 -3.84
N MET A 204 0.01 -2.46 -3.30
CA MET A 204 -0.13 -1.87 -1.96
C MET A 204 0.21 -2.88 -0.85
N ALA A 205 -0.31 -4.12 -0.96
CA ALA A 205 -0.13 -5.16 0.05
C ALA A 205 1.18 -5.93 -0.12
N PHE A 206 1.62 -6.12 -1.35
CA PHE A 206 2.82 -6.90 -1.68
C PHE A 206 3.67 -6.16 -2.71
N PRO A 207 5.02 -6.22 -2.60
CA PRO A 207 5.92 -5.71 -3.63
C PRO A 207 5.60 -6.33 -5.00
N VAL A 208 5.61 -5.51 -6.04
CA VAL A 208 5.26 -5.93 -7.41
C VAL A 208 6.12 -7.10 -7.91
N ASP A 209 7.38 -7.18 -7.44
CA ASP A 209 8.34 -8.22 -7.82
C ASP A 209 7.93 -9.62 -7.34
N LEU A 210 7.13 -9.70 -6.27
CA LEU A 210 6.59 -10.94 -5.72
C LEU A 210 5.24 -11.33 -6.30
N MET A 211 4.64 -10.48 -7.16
CA MET A 211 3.31 -10.69 -7.68
C MET A 211 3.29 -11.64 -8.89
N PRO A 212 2.36 -12.60 -8.96
CA PRO A 212 2.10 -13.39 -10.16
C PRO A 212 1.71 -12.49 -11.34
N LYS A 213 2.15 -12.84 -12.56
CA LYS A 213 1.85 -12.07 -13.79
C LYS A 213 0.35 -11.79 -14.00
N VAL A 214 -0.51 -12.73 -13.59
CA VAL A 214 -1.97 -12.58 -13.70
C VAL A 214 -2.46 -11.43 -12.82
N MET A 215 -1.98 -11.32 -11.58
CA MET A 215 -2.35 -10.22 -10.67
C MET A 215 -1.91 -8.87 -11.21
N ILE A 216 -0.72 -8.79 -11.82
CA ILE A 216 -0.22 -7.56 -12.45
C ILE A 216 -1.14 -7.13 -13.62
N VAL A 217 -1.61 -8.08 -14.44
CA VAL A 217 -2.54 -7.76 -15.55
C VAL A 217 -3.86 -7.23 -15.01
N ILE A 218 -4.44 -7.89 -13.99
CA ILE A 218 -5.66 -7.42 -13.33
C ILE A 218 -5.44 -6.05 -12.69
N GLY A 219 -4.32 -5.86 -12.01
CA GLY A 219 -3.95 -4.60 -11.38
C GLY A 219 -3.94 -3.42 -12.36
N LYS A 220 -3.35 -3.61 -13.55
CA LYS A 220 -3.32 -2.59 -14.61
C LYS A 220 -4.71 -2.16 -15.09
N CYS A 221 -5.73 -3.00 -14.90
CA CYS A 221 -7.13 -2.70 -15.18
C CYS A 221 -7.84 -2.01 -14.00
N THR A 222 -7.13 -1.68 -12.91
CA THR A 222 -7.68 -1.00 -11.74
C THR A 222 -7.04 0.39 -11.55
N PRO A 223 -7.76 1.36 -11.00
CA PRO A 223 -7.19 2.69 -10.74
C PRO A 223 -6.10 2.66 -9.67
N GLY A 224 -6.10 1.66 -8.77
CA GLY A 224 -5.12 1.54 -7.71
C GLY A 224 -3.70 1.28 -8.21
N TRP A 225 -3.53 0.49 -9.26
CA TRP A 225 -2.22 0.28 -9.90
C TRP A 225 -1.59 1.59 -10.35
N TRP A 226 -2.37 2.41 -11.03
CA TRP A 226 -1.90 3.69 -11.57
C TRP A 226 -1.70 4.72 -10.46
N PHE A 227 -2.48 4.63 -9.39
CA PHE A 227 -2.26 5.41 -8.17
C PHE A 227 -0.88 5.13 -7.58
N CYS A 228 -0.54 3.87 -7.23
CA CYS A 228 0.76 3.50 -6.68
C CYS A 228 1.92 3.88 -7.61
N ARG A 229 1.73 3.71 -8.92
CA ARG A 229 2.72 4.11 -9.92
C ARG A 229 2.95 5.62 -9.93
N SER A 230 1.88 6.41 -9.78
CA SER A 230 1.98 7.88 -9.70
C SER A 230 2.66 8.33 -8.41
N ILE A 231 2.36 7.71 -7.27
CA ILE A 231 3.04 7.98 -6.00
C ILE A 231 4.53 7.65 -6.11
N SER A 232 4.88 6.47 -6.65
CA SER A 232 6.28 6.08 -6.84
C SER A 232 7.03 7.06 -7.78
N ALA A 233 6.39 7.52 -8.85
CA ALA A 233 6.97 8.50 -9.77
C ALA A 233 7.14 9.89 -9.14
N ALA A 234 6.23 10.29 -8.23
CA ALA A 234 6.32 11.54 -7.48
C ALA A 234 7.42 11.50 -6.40
N MET A 235 7.69 10.31 -5.85
CA MET A 235 8.66 10.10 -4.77
C MET A 235 10.02 9.58 -5.26
N ASN A 236 10.31 9.69 -6.56
CA ASN A 236 11.48 9.09 -7.20
C ASN A 236 12.78 9.26 -6.38
N SER A 237 13.42 8.15 -6.07
CA SER A 237 14.60 8.06 -5.18
C SER A 237 15.88 8.68 -5.75
N GLU A 238 15.90 9.01 -7.03
CA GLU A 238 17.06 9.59 -7.73
C GLU A 238 17.11 11.13 -7.71
N GLY A 239 16.31 11.80 -6.85
CA GLY A 239 16.44 13.23 -6.58
C GLY A 239 15.81 14.18 -7.59
N THR A 240 15.26 13.70 -8.71
CA THR A 240 14.52 14.51 -9.68
C THR A 240 13.10 14.00 -9.84
N VAL A 241 12.13 14.80 -9.38
CA VAL A 241 10.70 14.52 -9.56
C VAL A 241 10.38 14.45 -11.06
N SER A 242 10.07 13.27 -11.56
CA SER A 242 9.76 13.06 -12.98
C SER A 242 8.27 13.32 -13.26
N VAL A 243 7.91 14.57 -13.53
CA VAL A 243 6.54 14.96 -13.91
C VAL A 243 6.07 14.21 -15.16
N SER A 244 6.99 13.91 -16.10
CA SER A 244 6.67 13.17 -17.32
C SER A 244 6.21 11.74 -17.06
N ASN A 245 6.75 11.08 -16.02
CA ASN A 245 6.37 9.72 -15.63
C ASN A 245 5.13 9.71 -14.71
N TRP A 246 4.88 10.81 -13.99
CA TRP A 246 3.73 10.96 -13.13
C TRP A 246 2.42 11.21 -13.90
N PHE A 247 2.48 12.06 -14.94
CA PHE A 247 1.30 12.50 -15.69
C PHE A 247 0.48 11.35 -16.33
N PRO A 248 1.07 10.34 -16.96
CA PRO A 248 0.30 9.21 -17.51
C PRO A 248 -0.46 8.44 -16.44
N GLY A 249 0.13 8.27 -15.26
CA GLY A 249 -0.50 7.57 -14.14
C GLY A 249 -1.75 8.29 -13.66
N ILE A 250 -1.68 9.59 -13.38
CA ILE A 250 -2.84 10.35 -12.91
C ILE A 250 -3.92 10.48 -13.97
N ALA A 251 -3.53 10.62 -15.26
CA ALA A 251 -4.49 10.65 -16.37
C ALA A 251 -5.30 9.36 -16.44
N LEU A 252 -4.65 8.20 -16.24
CA LEU A 252 -5.33 6.91 -16.20
C LEU A 252 -6.19 6.76 -14.94
N VAL A 253 -5.73 7.22 -13.78
CA VAL A 253 -6.57 7.24 -12.56
C VAL A 253 -7.87 8.00 -12.82
N LEU A 254 -7.81 9.19 -13.42
CA LEU A 254 -8.99 9.99 -13.73
C LEU A 254 -9.87 9.35 -14.83
N LEU A 255 -9.27 8.66 -15.80
CA LEU A 255 -10.02 7.95 -16.85
C LEU A 255 -10.92 6.87 -16.28
N PHE A 256 -10.50 6.19 -15.20
CA PHE A 256 -11.35 5.22 -14.50
C PHE A 256 -12.54 5.85 -13.77
N GLY A 257 -12.55 7.17 -13.60
CA GLY A 257 -13.64 7.93 -12.96
C GLY A 257 -14.66 8.51 -13.95
N VAL A 258 -14.39 8.44 -15.24
CA VAL A 258 -15.26 8.95 -16.31
C VAL A 258 -16.07 7.81 -16.92
#